data_cb5677985a8224b12141d8652651deda
#
_entry.id   cb5677985a8224b12141d8652651deda
#
_cell.length_a   1.000
_cell.length_b   1.000
_cell.length_c   1.000
_cell.angle_alpha   90.00
_cell.angle_beta   90.00
_cell.angle_gamma   90.00
#
_symmetry.space_group_name_H-M   'P 1'
#
loop_
_entity.id
_entity.type
_entity.pdbx_description
1 polymer ?
#
loop_
_entity_poly.entity_id
_entity_poly.type
_entity_poly.pdbx_seq_one_letter_code
_entity_poly.pdbx_strand_id
1 'polypeptide(L)'
;MQQSDTNWNWSAITFVVFAAVLGTVVSRYVARLADKVEDNFGYLPNPDGTKQFLSELPEPRFAQAGRECMDNAKRVDTFLYRAADEAHRKVYGKPFTSWNQGSAGTCVSFGWAVGSYIGQCVDWKQGELPKPPLVVATEPIYGGSRTFGRMPPVTNAGWSDGSFGGAAARWVAGRCRDKDIGGILFREKVGAFDLSAYSISLSRQWGATGPPREVAIAAANRRAAAVAQVSTWDELSAAITSGFCVPICSNVGFAATSTRDKFGALPRGGQWNHCMCVISIRFAENHTDGTPDGALVLNSWGTAWVSGPRWPADQPEGSFWCSRADIETILRQGDSFAIGGVDFKFRDLNHAEWLQPAPPASVSHSPVITHAIAL
;
A
#
# COMPACT_ATOMS: atom_id res chain seq x y z
N MET A 1 -19.10 54.37 55.53
CA MET A 1 -18.08 53.44 55.00
C MET A 1 -18.75 52.14 54.72
N GLN A 2 -19.06 51.88 53.44
CA GLN A 2 -19.63 50.58 52.98
C GLN A 2 -18.47 49.73 52.49
N GLN A 3 -18.25 48.61 53.15
CA GLN A 3 -17.34 47.55 52.66
C GLN A 3 -18.07 46.75 51.58
N SER A 4 -17.52 46.75 50.35
CA SER A 4 -18.01 45.90 49.25
C SER A 4 -17.28 44.55 49.37
N ASP A 5 -18.05 43.54 49.82
CA ASP A 5 -17.60 42.12 49.77
C ASP A 5 -17.67 41.63 48.31
N THR A 6 -16.54 41.54 47.66
CA THR A 6 -16.40 40.87 46.38
C THR A 6 -16.20 39.37 46.64
N ASN A 7 -17.32 38.64 46.69
CA ASN A 7 -17.35 37.16 46.70
C ASN A 7 -16.91 36.63 45.34
N TRP A 8 -15.63 36.26 45.22
CA TRP A 8 -15.12 35.56 44.07
C TRP A 8 -15.63 34.12 44.06
N ASN A 9 -16.35 33.76 43.01
CA ASN A 9 -16.89 32.41 42.84
C ASN A 9 -15.74 31.46 42.35
N TRP A 10 -15.00 30.90 43.30
CA TRP A 10 -13.90 30.00 43.06
C TRP A 10 -14.24 28.78 42.18
N SER A 11 -15.50 28.34 42.19
CA SER A 11 -16.00 27.24 41.34
C SER A 11 -15.97 27.62 39.85
N ALA A 12 -16.32 28.87 39.52
CA ALA A 12 -16.31 29.33 38.12
C ALA A 12 -14.89 29.49 37.59
N ILE A 13 -13.96 29.99 38.43
CA ILE A 13 -12.54 30.12 38.05
C ILE A 13 -11.90 28.76 37.84
N THR A 14 -12.19 27.80 38.72
CA THR A 14 -11.67 26.42 38.61
C THR A 14 -12.17 25.75 37.33
N PHE A 15 -13.44 25.96 36.95
CA PHE A 15 -14.01 25.38 35.74
C PHE A 15 -13.41 25.97 34.46
N VAL A 16 -13.16 27.29 34.42
CA VAL A 16 -12.52 27.96 33.27
C VAL A 16 -11.09 27.54 33.10
N VAL A 17 -10.32 27.40 34.19
CA VAL A 17 -8.94 26.91 34.14
C VAL A 17 -8.88 25.46 33.69
N PHE A 18 -9.78 24.61 34.18
CA PHE A 18 -9.82 23.19 33.77
C PHE A 18 -10.19 23.04 32.28
N ALA A 19 -11.16 23.81 31.79
CA ALA A 19 -11.54 23.83 30.38
C ALA A 19 -10.42 24.34 29.46
N ALA A 20 -9.67 25.37 29.88
CA ALA A 20 -8.53 25.89 29.16
C ALA A 20 -7.35 24.90 29.10
N VAL A 21 -7.08 24.20 30.20
CA VAL A 21 -6.03 23.16 30.27
C VAL A 21 -6.43 21.95 29.42
N LEU A 22 -7.69 21.50 29.49
CA LEU A 22 -8.19 20.40 28.66
C LEU A 22 -8.13 20.76 27.18
N GLY A 23 -8.54 21.97 26.81
CA GLY A 23 -8.47 22.48 25.43
C GLY A 23 -7.05 22.52 24.89
N THR A 24 -6.07 22.97 25.72
CA THR A 24 -4.64 22.98 25.34
C THR A 24 -4.05 21.57 25.23
N VAL A 25 -4.43 20.65 26.09
CA VAL A 25 -3.97 19.25 26.04
C VAL A 25 -4.54 18.55 24.80
N VAL A 26 -5.83 18.72 24.54
CA VAL A 26 -6.50 18.16 23.34
C VAL A 26 -5.90 18.78 22.07
N SER A 27 -5.70 20.09 22.01
CA SER A 27 -5.08 20.78 20.89
C SER A 27 -3.65 20.30 20.63
N ARG A 28 -2.83 20.13 21.68
CA ARG A 28 -1.47 19.58 21.57
C ARG A 28 -1.47 18.11 21.18
N TYR A 29 -2.44 17.34 21.61
CA TYR A 29 -2.56 15.93 21.22
C TYR A 29 -3.00 15.80 19.75
N VAL A 30 -3.95 16.62 19.30
CA VAL A 30 -4.38 16.71 17.90
C VAL A 30 -3.24 17.22 17.01
N ALA A 31 -2.49 18.26 17.43
CA ALA A 31 -1.30 18.72 16.72
C ALA A 31 -0.23 17.62 16.62
N ARG A 32 0.03 16.88 17.70
CA ARG A 32 0.98 15.74 17.67
C ARG A 32 0.49 14.58 16.81
N LEU A 33 -0.82 14.38 16.66
CA LEU A 33 -1.37 13.40 15.72
C LEU A 33 -1.25 13.90 14.27
N ALA A 34 -1.44 15.20 14.02
CA ALA A 34 -1.22 15.83 12.72
C ALA A 34 0.27 15.79 12.33
N ASP A 35 1.18 16.15 13.24
CA ASP A 35 2.63 16.03 13.04
C ASP A 35 3.06 14.57 12.74
N LYS A 36 2.42 13.58 13.38
CA LYS A 36 2.70 12.17 13.08
C LYS A 36 2.22 11.72 11.70
N VAL A 37 1.23 12.38 11.12
CA VAL A 37 0.77 12.10 9.75
C VAL A 37 1.76 12.66 8.73
N GLU A 38 2.37 13.81 8.98
CA GLU A 38 3.39 14.40 8.09
C GLU A 38 4.68 13.58 8.03
N ASP A 39 5.08 12.93 9.13
CA ASP A 39 6.30 12.10 9.19
C ASP A 39 6.18 10.75 8.42
N ASN A 40 4.98 10.36 7.98
CA ASN A 40 4.74 9.09 7.29
C ASN A 40 4.79 9.19 5.75
N PHE A 41 5.02 10.37 5.19
CA PHE A 41 5.18 10.57 3.75
C PHE A 41 6.63 10.29 3.33
N GLY A 42 6.77 9.46 2.30
CA GLY A 42 8.10 9.02 1.84
C GLY A 42 8.19 8.95 0.31
N TYR A 43 7.31 9.62 -0.40
CA TYR A 43 7.44 9.79 -1.84
C TYR A 43 8.25 11.06 -2.13
N LEU A 44 9.40 10.90 -2.77
CA LEU A 44 10.26 11.99 -3.23
C LEU A 44 10.19 12.05 -4.76
N PRO A 45 9.37 12.94 -5.35
CA PRO A 45 9.19 13.01 -6.79
C PRO A 45 10.52 13.17 -7.52
N ASN A 46 10.81 12.29 -8.48
CA ASN A 46 12.00 12.34 -9.31
C ASN A 46 11.64 12.04 -10.78
N PRO A 47 11.00 12.99 -11.49
CA PRO A 47 10.58 12.78 -12.87
C PRO A 47 11.72 12.40 -13.82
N ASP A 48 12.91 12.99 -13.64
CA ASP A 48 14.08 12.68 -14.47
C ASP A 48 14.59 11.25 -14.22
N GLY A 49 14.64 10.82 -12.95
CA GLY A 49 15.00 9.44 -12.59
C GLY A 49 14.00 8.43 -13.14
N THR A 50 12.70 8.72 -13.06
CA THR A 50 11.64 7.90 -13.64
C THR A 50 11.75 7.86 -15.17
N LYS A 51 11.95 9.01 -15.83
CA LYS A 51 12.15 9.08 -17.28
C LYS A 51 13.39 8.30 -17.73
N GLN A 52 14.49 8.40 -16.99
CA GLN A 52 15.69 7.61 -17.26
C GLN A 52 15.40 6.12 -17.18
N PHE A 53 14.69 5.66 -16.14
CA PHE A 53 14.31 4.25 -16.02
C PHE A 53 13.45 3.79 -17.19
N LEU A 54 12.44 4.57 -17.56
CA LEU A 54 11.56 4.26 -18.68
C LEU A 54 12.31 4.13 -20.00
N SER A 55 13.34 4.94 -20.23
CA SER A 55 14.15 4.85 -21.46
C SER A 55 15.00 3.57 -21.57
N GLU A 56 15.16 2.82 -20.49
CA GLU A 56 15.86 1.55 -20.43
C GLU A 56 14.94 0.34 -20.65
N LEU A 57 13.60 0.57 -20.65
CA LEU A 57 12.62 -0.47 -20.91
C LEU A 57 12.33 -0.59 -22.40
N PRO A 58 12.23 -1.81 -22.95
CA PRO A 58 11.87 -2.01 -24.36
C PRO A 58 10.44 -1.52 -24.64
N GLU A 59 9.53 -1.73 -23.70
CA GLU A 59 8.12 -1.33 -23.74
C GLU A 59 7.76 -0.61 -22.45
N PRO A 60 8.04 0.71 -22.37
CA PRO A 60 7.95 1.45 -21.11
C PRO A 60 6.50 1.68 -20.62
N ARG A 61 5.51 1.65 -21.51
CA ARG A 61 4.11 1.89 -21.17
C ARG A 61 3.32 0.60 -21.13
N PHE A 62 2.34 0.53 -20.23
CA PHE A 62 1.48 -0.65 -20.13
C PHE A 62 0.71 -0.93 -21.41
N ALA A 63 0.25 0.10 -22.12
CA ALA A 63 -0.39 -0.06 -23.44
C ALA A 63 0.51 -0.76 -24.49
N GLN A 64 1.84 -0.78 -24.29
CA GLN A 64 2.78 -1.48 -25.16
C GLN A 64 3.08 -2.89 -24.61
N ALA A 65 3.58 -2.96 -23.37
CA ALA A 65 3.99 -4.21 -22.72
C ALA A 65 2.79 -5.13 -22.40
N GLY A 66 1.62 -4.57 -22.13
CA GLY A 66 0.37 -5.28 -21.85
C GLY A 66 -0.66 -5.17 -22.98
N ARG A 67 -0.21 -5.17 -24.23
CA ARG A 67 -1.11 -5.02 -25.39
C ARG A 67 -2.24 -6.04 -25.36
N GLU A 68 -1.94 -7.29 -25.10
CA GLU A 68 -2.95 -8.36 -25.01
C GLU A 68 -3.98 -8.06 -23.90
N CYS A 69 -3.53 -7.48 -22.77
CA CYS A 69 -4.43 -7.03 -21.69
C CYS A 69 -5.33 -5.88 -22.15
N MET A 70 -4.77 -4.92 -22.91
CA MET A 70 -5.56 -3.80 -23.46
C MET A 70 -6.62 -4.27 -24.46
N ASP A 71 -6.24 -5.17 -25.38
CA ASP A 71 -7.12 -5.68 -26.41
C ASP A 71 -8.27 -6.55 -25.85
N ASN A 72 -8.06 -7.19 -24.70
CA ASN A 72 -9.03 -8.06 -24.05
C ASN A 72 -9.60 -7.47 -22.74
N ALA A 73 -9.34 -6.18 -22.46
CA ALA A 73 -9.81 -5.54 -21.26
C ALA A 73 -11.33 -5.66 -21.08
N LYS A 74 -11.75 -6.11 -19.90
CA LYS A 74 -13.16 -6.25 -19.53
C LYS A 74 -13.56 -5.11 -18.61
N ARG A 75 -14.76 -4.55 -18.80
CA ARG A 75 -15.33 -3.55 -17.89
C ARG A 75 -16.17 -4.24 -16.81
N VAL A 76 -15.49 -5.05 -16.01
CA VAL A 76 -16.09 -5.80 -14.89
C VAL A 76 -15.37 -5.49 -13.59
N ASP A 77 -16.12 -5.40 -12.52
CA ASP A 77 -15.54 -5.18 -11.19
C ASP A 77 -14.56 -6.30 -10.86
N THR A 78 -13.38 -5.93 -10.43
CA THR A 78 -12.30 -6.87 -10.15
C THR A 78 -11.66 -6.57 -8.81
N PHE A 79 -11.66 -7.55 -7.90
CA PHE A 79 -11.23 -7.41 -6.51
C PHE A 79 -10.01 -8.31 -6.24
N LEU A 80 -8.81 -7.87 -6.69
CA LEU A 80 -7.57 -8.67 -6.59
C LEU A 80 -7.18 -8.99 -5.14
N TYR A 81 -7.55 -8.12 -4.18
CA TYR A 81 -7.30 -8.37 -2.77
C TYR A 81 -7.94 -9.66 -2.25
N ARG A 82 -8.95 -10.21 -2.92
CA ARG A 82 -9.60 -11.47 -2.50
C ARG A 82 -8.66 -12.66 -2.64
N ALA A 83 -7.79 -12.67 -3.67
CA ALA A 83 -6.73 -13.67 -3.75
C ALA A 83 -5.74 -13.53 -2.59
N ALA A 84 -5.40 -12.29 -2.22
CA ALA A 84 -4.52 -12.04 -1.10
C ALA A 84 -5.17 -12.41 0.24
N ASP A 85 -6.47 -12.16 0.43
CA ASP A 85 -7.20 -12.55 1.65
C ASP A 85 -7.24 -14.07 1.80
N GLU A 86 -7.54 -14.80 0.71
CA GLU A 86 -7.55 -16.26 0.69
C GLU A 86 -6.16 -16.83 1.01
N ALA A 87 -5.11 -16.37 0.34
CA ALA A 87 -3.74 -16.79 0.58
C ALA A 87 -3.29 -16.45 2.00
N HIS A 88 -3.61 -15.26 2.49
CA HIS A 88 -3.22 -14.78 3.82
C HIS A 88 -3.89 -15.60 4.93
N ARG A 89 -5.18 -15.92 4.78
CA ARG A 89 -5.88 -16.83 5.71
C ARG A 89 -5.25 -18.22 5.71
N LYS A 90 -4.88 -18.73 4.54
CA LYS A 90 -4.28 -20.05 4.42
C LYS A 90 -2.89 -20.13 5.06
N VAL A 91 -2.08 -19.09 4.95
CA VAL A 91 -0.71 -19.04 5.48
C VAL A 91 -0.67 -18.59 6.93
N TYR A 92 -1.44 -17.57 7.30
CA TYR A 92 -1.32 -16.86 8.58
C TYR A 92 -2.56 -16.97 9.48
N GLY A 93 -3.63 -17.64 9.04
CA GLY A 93 -4.87 -17.83 9.80
C GLY A 93 -5.68 -16.53 10.05
N LYS A 94 -5.39 -15.44 9.36
CA LYS A 94 -6.03 -14.14 9.57
C LYS A 94 -6.29 -13.43 8.23
N PRO A 95 -7.26 -12.49 8.18
CA PRO A 95 -7.58 -11.75 6.96
C PRO A 95 -6.40 -10.87 6.51
N PHE A 96 -6.37 -10.59 5.20
CA PHE A 96 -5.47 -9.61 4.62
C PHE A 96 -5.97 -8.20 4.93
N THR A 97 -5.08 -7.36 5.45
CA THR A 97 -5.37 -5.96 5.82
C THR A 97 -4.20 -5.05 5.45
N SER A 98 -4.40 -3.74 5.60
CA SER A 98 -3.31 -2.77 5.43
C SER A 98 -2.14 -3.06 6.38
N TRP A 99 -0.94 -2.97 5.83
CA TRP A 99 0.29 -3.01 6.62
C TRP A 99 0.60 -1.64 7.21
N ASN A 100 1.53 -1.59 8.17
CA ASN A 100 1.87 -0.34 8.85
C ASN A 100 3.36 -0.02 8.70
N GLN A 101 3.68 1.06 7.99
CA GLN A 101 5.06 1.54 7.81
C GLN A 101 5.62 2.26 9.05
N GLY A 102 4.78 2.57 10.04
CA GLY A 102 5.16 3.32 11.22
C GLY A 102 5.64 4.74 10.88
N SER A 103 6.68 5.21 11.54
CA SER A 103 7.22 6.57 11.41
C SER A 103 8.36 6.70 10.38
N ALA A 104 8.53 5.76 9.48
CA ALA A 104 9.56 5.85 8.42
C ALA A 104 8.92 6.18 7.08
N GLY A 105 9.58 7.00 6.26
CA GLY A 105 9.16 7.37 4.91
C GLY A 105 9.31 6.22 3.89
N THR A 106 8.79 5.04 4.21
CA THR A 106 8.97 3.81 3.43
C THR A 106 7.77 3.47 2.54
N CYS A 107 6.82 4.40 2.37
CA CYS A 107 5.58 4.16 1.63
C CYS A 107 5.79 3.58 0.22
N VAL A 108 6.82 4.02 -0.50
CA VAL A 108 7.13 3.51 -1.84
C VAL A 108 7.39 2.01 -1.78
N SER A 109 8.22 1.54 -0.86
CA SER A 109 8.49 0.10 -0.73
C SER A 109 7.27 -0.70 -0.28
N PHE A 110 6.39 -0.10 0.52
CA PHE A 110 5.12 -0.73 0.92
C PHE A 110 4.17 -0.90 -0.25
N GLY A 111 3.95 0.14 -1.06
CA GLY A 111 3.10 0.05 -2.25
C GLY A 111 3.59 -1.03 -3.22
N TRP A 112 4.91 -1.09 -3.45
CA TRP A 112 5.53 -2.09 -4.33
C TRP A 112 5.49 -3.50 -3.74
N ALA A 113 5.72 -3.66 -2.43
CA ALA A 113 5.64 -4.96 -1.76
C ALA A 113 4.20 -5.51 -1.76
N VAL A 114 3.20 -4.65 -1.50
CA VAL A 114 1.77 -5.02 -1.57
C VAL A 114 1.40 -5.46 -2.98
N GLY A 115 1.76 -4.68 -4.01
CA GLY A 115 1.47 -5.03 -5.40
C GLY A 115 2.11 -6.35 -5.81
N SER A 116 3.38 -6.57 -5.43
CA SER A 116 4.09 -7.83 -5.68
C SER A 116 3.46 -9.01 -4.94
N TYR A 117 3.02 -8.83 -3.70
CA TYR A 117 2.36 -9.87 -2.91
C TYR A 117 1.02 -10.28 -3.51
N ILE A 118 0.16 -9.30 -3.79
CA ILE A 118 -1.17 -9.55 -4.36
C ILE A 118 -1.04 -10.21 -5.75
N GLY A 119 -0.11 -9.72 -6.59
CA GLY A 119 0.16 -10.33 -7.91
C GLY A 119 0.48 -11.82 -7.79
N GLN A 120 1.36 -12.22 -6.85
CA GLN A 120 1.68 -13.62 -6.61
C GLN A 120 0.49 -14.41 -6.01
N CYS A 121 -0.36 -13.77 -5.21
CA CYS A 121 -1.60 -14.41 -4.75
C CYS A 121 -2.57 -14.67 -5.90
N VAL A 122 -2.63 -13.77 -6.89
CA VAL A 122 -3.38 -13.99 -8.13
C VAL A 122 -2.78 -15.16 -8.92
N ASP A 123 -1.44 -15.19 -9.10
CA ASP A 123 -0.73 -16.28 -9.77
C ASP A 123 -1.02 -17.63 -9.09
N TRP A 124 -1.00 -17.67 -7.77
CA TRP A 124 -1.36 -18.86 -7.00
C TRP A 124 -2.82 -19.28 -7.20
N LYS A 125 -3.76 -18.33 -7.15
CA LYS A 125 -5.19 -18.61 -7.33
C LYS A 125 -5.49 -19.11 -8.74
N GLN A 126 -4.72 -18.67 -9.75
CA GLN A 126 -4.79 -19.14 -11.13
C GLN A 126 -4.07 -20.50 -11.35
N GLY A 127 -3.44 -21.04 -10.30
CA GLY A 127 -2.72 -22.32 -10.38
C GLY A 127 -1.30 -22.21 -10.96
N GLU A 128 -0.80 -21.01 -11.20
CA GLU A 128 0.55 -20.78 -11.72
C GLU A 128 1.62 -20.99 -10.64
N LEU A 129 1.26 -20.84 -9.36
CA LEU A 129 2.11 -21.14 -8.22
C LEU A 129 1.58 -22.33 -7.42
N PRO A 130 2.44 -23.28 -7.00
CA PRO A 130 2.00 -24.48 -6.30
C PRO A 130 1.58 -24.24 -4.85
N LYS A 131 1.99 -23.11 -4.27
CA LYS A 131 1.71 -22.75 -2.87
C LYS A 131 1.38 -21.25 -2.76
N PRO A 132 0.54 -20.86 -1.78
CA PRO A 132 0.31 -19.44 -1.53
C PRO A 132 1.62 -18.75 -1.12
N PRO A 133 1.87 -17.53 -1.61
CA PRO A 133 3.11 -16.82 -1.34
C PRO A 133 3.17 -16.32 0.11
N LEU A 134 4.40 -16.12 0.59
CA LEU A 134 4.64 -15.36 1.81
C LEU A 134 4.55 -13.84 1.54
N VAL A 135 4.29 -13.08 2.59
CA VAL A 135 4.30 -11.61 2.53
C VAL A 135 5.68 -11.11 2.11
N VAL A 136 5.70 -10.12 1.22
CA VAL A 136 6.94 -9.51 0.70
C VAL A 136 7.56 -8.57 1.74
N ALA A 137 8.87 -8.69 1.94
CA ALA A 137 9.65 -7.80 2.80
C ALA A 137 9.89 -6.43 2.13
N THR A 138 9.66 -5.36 2.86
CA THR A 138 9.73 -3.99 2.35
C THR A 138 11.13 -3.38 2.43
N GLU A 139 11.95 -3.80 3.40
CA GLU A 139 13.25 -3.24 3.71
C GLU A 139 14.26 -3.38 2.54
N PRO A 140 14.35 -4.54 1.84
CA PRO A 140 15.22 -4.67 0.68
C PRO A 140 14.78 -3.76 -0.48
N ILE A 141 13.47 -3.60 -0.69
CA ILE A 141 12.94 -2.69 -1.72
C ILE A 141 13.27 -1.25 -1.36
N TYR A 142 13.10 -0.86 -0.10
CA TYR A 142 13.43 0.49 0.37
C TYR A 142 14.92 0.80 0.20
N GLY A 143 15.79 -0.02 0.76
CA GLY A 143 17.23 0.15 0.66
C GLY A 143 17.73 0.15 -0.80
N GLY A 144 17.21 -0.78 -1.60
CA GLY A 144 17.57 -0.90 -3.01
C GLY A 144 17.12 0.30 -3.86
N SER A 145 15.89 0.76 -3.70
CA SER A 145 15.37 1.93 -4.42
C SER A 145 16.12 3.21 -4.09
N ARG A 146 16.61 3.37 -2.85
CA ARG A 146 17.37 4.55 -2.44
C ARG A 146 18.78 4.56 -2.94
N THR A 147 19.50 3.45 -2.85
CA THR A 147 20.92 3.38 -3.21
C THR A 147 21.13 3.17 -4.70
N PHE A 148 20.36 2.30 -5.32
CA PHE A 148 20.43 2.03 -6.75
C PHE A 148 19.58 2.98 -7.60
N GLY A 149 18.61 3.68 -6.98
CA GLY A 149 17.87 4.79 -7.56
C GLY A 149 18.60 6.14 -7.51
N ARG A 150 19.83 6.19 -7.01
CA ARG A 150 20.64 7.42 -6.84
C ARG A 150 19.96 8.48 -5.96
N MET A 151 19.26 8.05 -4.93
CA MET A 151 18.71 8.97 -3.95
C MET A 151 19.80 9.45 -2.98
N PRO A 152 19.68 10.66 -2.42
CA PRO A 152 20.57 11.10 -1.35
C PRO A 152 20.53 10.12 -0.17
N PRO A 153 21.65 9.86 0.50
CA PRO A 153 21.64 9.02 1.71
C PRO A 153 20.74 9.64 2.77
N VAL A 154 20.05 8.79 3.53
CA VAL A 154 19.27 9.24 4.71
C VAL A 154 20.25 9.79 5.72
N THR A 155 20.20 11.09 5.96
CA THR A 155 20.98 11.73 7.01
C THR A 155 20.21 11.68 8.34
N ASN A 156 20.91 11.76 9.48
CA ASN A 156 20.28 11.84 10.80
C ASN A 156 19.36 13.08 10.96
N ALA A 157 19.37 13.99 10.00
CA ALA A 157 18.52 15.17 9.96
C ALA A 157 17.08 14.88 9.44
N GLY A 158 16.75 13.64 9.07
CA GLY A 158 15.37 13.20 8.80
C GLY A 158 14.73 13.63 7.48
N TRP A 159 15.17 14.73 6.88
CA TRP A 159 14.52 15.37 5.73
C TRP A 159 14.79 14.73 4.37
N SER A 160 15.48 13.62 4.31
CA SER A 160 15.70 12.83 3.08
C SER A 160 15.14 11.40 3.16
N ASP A 161 14.26 11.12 4.11
CA ASP A 161 13.60 9.81 4.22
C ASP A 161 12.57 9.66 3.11
N GLY A 162 12.70 8.61 2.26
CA GLY A 162 11.79 8.39 1.14
C GLY A 162 12.47 7.82 -0.11
N SER A 163 11.66 7.57 -1.15
CA SER A 163 12.09 7.07 -2.45
C SER A 163 11.10 7.48 -3.55
N PHE A 164 11.23 6.98 -4.78
CA PHE A 164 10.29 7.22 -5.88
C PHE A 164 9.96 5.92 -6.62
N GLY A 165 8.83 5.93 -7.36
CA GLY A 165 8.29 4.74 -8.00
C GLY A 165 9.23 4.12 -9.02
N GLY A 166 9.83 4.93 -9.91
CA GLY A 166 10.78 4.43 -10.91
C GLY A 166 12.03 3.76 -10.32
N ALA A 167 12.50 4.22 -9.14
CA ALA A 167 13.62 3.57 -8.46
C ALA A 167 13.23 2.21 -7.86
N ALA A 168 12.04 2.13 -7.27
CA ALA A 168 11.50 0.87 -6.76
C ALA A 168 11.23 -0.12 -7.90
N ALA A 169 10.69 0.37 -9.03
CA ALA A 169 10.51 -0.42 -10.26
C ALA A 169 11.83 -1.02 -10.73
N ARG A 170 12.88 -0.21 -10.81
CA ARG A 170 14.23 -0.64 -11.18
C ARG A 170 14.74 -1.75 -10.27
N TRP A 171 14.59 -1.59 -8.96
CA TRP A 171 15.03 -2.58 -7.98
C TRP A 171 14.25 -3.89 -8.11
N VAL A 172 12.91 -3.81 -8.09
CA VAL A 172 12.03 -4.99 -8.11
C VAL A 172 12.17 -5.78 -9.41
N ALA A 173 12.40 -5.09 -10.53
CA ALA A 173 12.68 -5.73 -11.82
C ALA A 173 14.13 -6.24 -11.98
N GLY A 174 15.01 -6.01 -10.98
CA GLY A 174 16.42 -6.39 -11.08
C GLY A 174 17.17 -5.68 -12.21
N ARG A 175 16.72 -4.48 -12.61
CA ARG A 175 17.35 -3.67 -13.65
C ARG A 175 18.37 -2.69 -13.06
N CYS A 176 19.12 -3.17 -12.07
CA CYS A 176 20.24 -2.45 -11.47
C CYS A 176 21.47 -2.49 -12.37
N ARG A 177 22.46 -1.61 -12.12
CA ARG A 177 23.75 -1.66 -12.86
C ARG A 177 24.44 -3.00 -12.67
N ASP A 178 24.49 -3.48 -11.43
CA ASP A 178 24.88 -4.85 -11.12
C ASP A 178 23.67 -5.74 -11.40
N LYS A 179 23.82 -6.61 -12.39
CA LYS A 179 22.74 -7.50 -12.82
C LYS A 179 22.50 -8.67 -11.87
N ASP A 180 23.36 -8.85 -10.87
CA ASP A 180 23.28 -9.94 -9.90
C ASP A 180 22.44 -9.55 -8.67
N ILE A 181 21.88 -8.33 -8.63
CA ILE A 181 21.12 -7.82 -7.49
C ILE A 181 19.75 -7.30 -7.89
N GLY A 182 18.90 -7.13 -6.87
CA GLY A 182 17.56 -6.56 -7.02
C GLY A 182 16.49 -7.61 -7.33
N GLY A 183 15.32 -7.35 -6.84
CA GLY A 183 14.14 -8.23 -6.83
C GLY A 183 13.37 -8.10 -5.54
N ILE A 184 12.62 -9.13 -5.18
CA ILE A 184 11.85 -9.18 -3.93
C ILE A 184 12.35 -10.28 -3.00
N LEU A 185 12.12 -10.10 -1.71
CA LEU A 185 12.28 -11.13 -0.68
C LEU A 185 10.99 -11.26 0.12
N PHE A 186 10.78 -12.42 0.70
CA PHE A 186 9.65 -12.67 1.58
C PHE A 186 9.99 -12.38 3.04
N ARG A 187 8.97 -12.35 3.89
CA ARG A 187 9.10 -12.28 5.35
C ARG A 187 9.66 -13.59 5.91
N GLU A 188 10.97 -13.78 5.73
CA GLU A 188 11.73 -14.96 6.13
C GLU A 188 13.15 -14.57 6.55
N LYS A 189 13.93 -15.52 7.08
CA LYS A 189 15.36 -15.29 7.34
C LYS A 189 16.16 -15.41 6.04
N VAL A 190 17.09 -14.48 5.84
CA VAL A 190 18.02 -14.47 4.70
C VAL A 190 19.44 -14.33 5.25
N GLY A 191 20.20 -15.42 5.26
CA GLY A 191 21.50 -15.46 5.91
C GLY A 191 21.42 -15.06 7.38
N ALA A 192 22.19 -14.05 7.77
CA ALA A 192 22.19 -13.51 9.13
C ALA A 192 21.02 -12.54 9.42
N PHE A 193 20.22 -12.17 8.40
CA PHE A 193 19.16 -11.16 8.51
C PHE A 193 17.80 -11.80 8.73
N ASP A 194 17.10 -11.35 9.78
CA ASP A 194 15.74 -11.76 10.07
C ASP A 194 14.76 -10.71 9.51
N LEU A 195 14.09 -11.06 8.40
CA LEU A 195 13.07 -10.25 7.76
C LEU A 195 11.64 -10.75 8.10
N SER A 196 11.47 -11.64 9.05
CA SER A 196 10.16 -12.22 9.41
C SER A 196 9.15 -11.17 9.89
N ALA A 197 9.63 -10.05 10.42
CA ALA A 197 8.84 -8.89 10.82
C ALA A 197 9.41 -7.60 10.22
N TYR A 198 8.52 -6.61 10.00
CA TYR A 198 8.95 -5.29 9.55
C TYR A 198 9.78 -4.57 10.61
N SER A 199 10.89 -3.95 10.19
CA SER A 199 11.78 -3.20 11.06
C SER A 199 12.06 -1.80 10.50
N ILE A 200 11.58 -0.77 11.23
CA ILE A 200 11.87 0.64 10.92
C ILE A 200 13.39 0.91 10.99
N SER A 201 14.06 0.38 11.99
CA SER A 201 15.51 0.58 12.16
C SER A 201 16.29 -0.03 11.00
N LEU A 202 15.94 -1.23 10.58
CA LEU A 202 16.56 -1.89 9.43
C LEU A 202 16.27 -1.15 8.11
N SER A 203 15.03 -0.67 7.94
CA SER A 203 14.66 0.17 6.80
C SER A 203 15.53 1.42 6.72
N ARG A 204 15.68 2.15 7.83
CA ARG A 204 16.54 3.35 7.89
C ARG A 204 18.00 3.03 7.63
N GLN A 205 18.52 1.96 8.22
CA GLN A 205 19.89 1.51 7.99
C GLN A 205 20.12 1.20 6.50
N TRP A 206 19.29 0.37 5.91
CA TRP A 206 19.46 0.00 4.50
C TRP A 206 19.07 1.15 3.55
N GLY A 207 18.17 2.02 3.96
CA GLY A 207 17.90 3.26 3.24
C GLY A 207 19.10 4.19 3.12
N ALA A 208 20.03 4.15 4.08
CA ALA A 208 21.27 4.92 4.06
C ALA A 208 22.41 4.22 3.31
N THR A 209 22.55 2.89 3.44
CA THR A 209 23.73 2.15 2.97
C THR A 209 23.45 1.19 1.81
N GLY A 210 22.17 0.95 1.49
CA GLY A 210 21.72 -0.18 0.68
C GLY A 210 21.57 -1.46 1.53
N PRO A 211 20.82 -2.45 1.03
CA PRO A 211 20.80 -3.77 1.64
C PRO A 211 22.18 -4.43 1.49
N PRO A 212 22.58 -5.27 2.44
CA PRO A 212 23.81 -6.05 2.34
C PRO A 212 23.85 -6.84 1.02
N ARG A 213 25.06 -7.04 0.46
CA ARG A 213 25.21 -7.67 -0.85
C ARG A 213 24.58 -9.07 -0.92
N GLU A 214 24.70 -9.87 0.15
CA GLU A 214 24.07 -11.20 0.21
C GLU A 214 22.52 -11.13 0.15
N VAL A 215 21.91 -10.14 0.78
CA VAL A 215 20.46 -9.87 0.72
C VAL A 215 20.06 -9.40 -0.68
N ALA A 216 20.87 -8.53 -1.28
CA ALA A 216 20.65 -8.01 -2.62
C ALA A 216 20.73 -9.10 -3.71
N ILE A 217 21.69 -10.05 -3.56
CA ILE A 217 21.82 -11.22 -4.43
C ILE A 217 20.66 -12.20 -4.20
N ALA A 218 20.28 -12.46 -2.96
CA ALA A 218 19.15 -13.33 -2.66
C ALA A 218 17.85 -12.81 -3.29
N ALA A 219 17.63 -11.48 -3.30
CA ALA A 219 16.49 -10.86 -3.96
C ALA A 219 16.46 -11.12 -5.47
N ALA A 220 17.61 -11.24 -6.12
CA ALA A 220 17.72 -11.46 -7.56
C ALA A 220 17.11 -12.77 -8.06
N ASN A 221 16.87 -13.72 -7.16
CA ASN A 221 16.19 -14.98 -7.48
C ASN A 221 14.67 -14.81 -7.69
N ARG A 222 14.11 -13.63 -7.34
CA ARG A 222 12.66 -13.37 -7.40
C ARG A 222 12.42 -11.95 -7.94
N ARG A 223 12.64 -11.77 -9.22
CA ARG A 223 12.40 -10.49 -9.89
C ARG A 223 10.95 -10.40 -10.39
N ALA A 224 10.39 -9.20 -10.38
CA ALA A 224 9.24 -8.93 -11.22
C ALA A 224 9.71 -8.94 -12.67
N ALA A 225 9.26 -9.91 -13.46
CA ALA A 225 9.72 -10.04 -14.84
C ALA A 225 9.23 -8.89 -15.72
N ALA A 226 8.06 -8.31 -15.39
CA ALA A 226 7.46 -7.21 -16.11
C ALA A 226 7.13 -6.04 -15.19
N VAL A 227 7.53 -4.84 -15.59
CA VAL A 227 7.11 -3.55 -15.03
C VAL A 227 6.88 -2.59 -16.19
N ALA A 228 5.76 -1.86 -16.16
CA ALA A 228 5.42 -0.87 -17.18
C ALA A 228 4.65 0.30 -16.55
N GLN A 229 4.89 1.51 -17.05
CA GLN A 229 4.21 2.70 -16.58
C GLN A 229 2.73 2.66 -16.96
N VAL A 230 1.87 2.99 -16.01
CA VAL A 230 0.41 3.18 -16.18
C VAL A 230 0.13 4.67 -16.11
N SER A 231 -0.47 5.23 -17.17
CA SER A 231 -0.66 6.68 -17.33
C SER A 231 -2.11 7.08 -17.51
N THR A 232 -2.99 6.12 -17.83
CA THR A 232 -4.41 6.37 -18.14
C THR A 232 -5.31 5.44 -17.34
N TRP A 233 -6.59 5.81 -17.22
CA TRP A 233 -7.60 4.96 -16.63
C TRP A 233 -7.77 3.63 -17.39
N ASP A 234 -7.68 3.65 -18.71
CA ASP A 234 -7.85 2.44 -19.53
C ASP A 234 -6.66 1.47 -19.32
N GLU A 235 -5.43 1.98 -19.24
CA GLU A 235 -4.27 1.17 -18.87
C GLU A 235 -4.41 0.58 -17.46
N LEU A 236 -4.87 1.37 -16.48
CA LEU A 236 -5.14 0.89 -15.12
C LEU A 236 -6.23 -0.19 -15.12
N SER A 237 -7.32 0.07 -15.84
CA SER A 237 -8.44 -0.87 -15.94
C SER A 237 -7.98 -2.21 -16.52
N ALA A 238 -7.25 -2.17 -17.65
CA ALA A 238 -6.72 -3.36 -18.28
C ALA A 238 -5.72 -4.11 -17.38
N ALA A 239 -4.86 -3.39 -16.66
CA ALA A 239 -3.93 -4.00 -15.71
C ALA A 239 -4.68 -4.75 -14.59
N ILE A 240 -5.60 -4.07 -13.89
CA ILE A 240 -6.32 -4.67 -12.76
C ILE A 240 -7.22 -5.82 -13.21
N THR A 241 -7.94 -5.67 -14.31
CA THR A 241 -8.84 -6.73 -14.80
C THR A 241 -8.09 -7.94 -15.38
N SER A 242 -6.79 -7.79 -15.65
CA SER A 242 -5.89 -8.88 -16.02
C SER A 242 -5.05 -9.40 -14.84
N GLY A 243 -5.31 -8.94 -13.61
CA GLY A 243 -4.66 -9.47 -12.41
C GLY A 243 -3.38 -8.78 -11.97
N PHE A 244 -3.07 -7.58 -12.50
CA PHE A 244 -1.86 -6.83 -12.19
C PHE A 244 -2.16 -5.63 -11.31
N CYS A 245 -1.59 -5.60 -10.10
CA CYS A 245 -1.68 -4.44 -9.20
C CYS A 245 -0.81 -3.28 -9.68
N VAL A 246 -1.19 -2.07 -9.28
CA VAL A 246 -0.51 -0.84 -9.69
C VAL A 246 -0.13 0.01 -8.47
N PRO A 247 1.13 -0.02 -8.00
CA PRO A 247 1.67 1.01 -7.12
C PRO A 247 1.55 2.39 -7.77
N ILE A 248 0.99 3.33 -7.02
CA ILE A 248 0.75 4.71 -7.44
C ILE A 248 1.48 5.68 -6.52
N CYS A 249 2.41 6.45 -7.07
CA CYS A 249 3.15 7.48 -6.34
C CYS A 249 2.71 8.86 -6.80
N SER A 250 2.30 9.72 -5.87
CA SER A 250 1.82 11.07 -6.23
C SER A 250 1.87 12.04 -5.06
N ASN A 251 1.55 13.31 -5.34
CA ASN A 251 1.30 14.32 -4.33
C ASN A 251 -0.21 14.54 -4.04
N VAL A 252 -1.08 13.70 -4.59
CA VAL A 252 -2.52 13.79 -4.34
C VAL A 252 -2.83 13.23 -2.96
N GLY A 253 -3.45 14.05 -2.11
CA GLY A 253 -3.88 13.68 -0.77
C GLY A 253 -5.38 13.43 -0.67
N PHE A 254 -5.75 12.77 0.41
CA PHE A 254 -7.14 12.48 0.78
C PHE A 254 -7.38 12.96 2.21
N ALA A 255 -8.64 13.17 2.57
CA ALA A 255 -8.96 13.67 3.90
C ALA A 255 -8.75 12.56 4.96
N ALA A 256 -7.56 12.52 5.56
CA ALA A 256 -7.13 11.50 6.52
C ALA A 256 -7.97 11.44 7.81
N THR A 257 -8.71 12.51 8.14
CA THR A 257 -9.63 12.56 9.28
C THR A 257 -11.06 12.22 8.88
N SER A 258 -11.29 11.92 7.60
CA SER A 258 -12.63 11.67 7.08
C SER A 258 -13.03 10.22 7.23
N THR A 259 -14.33 10.05 7.37
CA THR A 259 -14.98 8.76 7.30
C THR A 259 -15.28 8.43 5.84
N ARG A 260 -15.05 7.20 5.41
CA ARG A 260 -15.48 6.72 4.10
C ARG A 260 -16.98 6.93 3.92
N ASP A 261 -17.39 7.31 2.74
CA ASP A 261 -18.80 7.40 2.36
C ASP A 261 -19.48 6.01 2.25
N LYS A 262 -20.75 5.99 1.88
CA LYS A 262 -21.50 4.74 1.70
C LYS A 262 -20.92 3.80 0.64
N PHE A 263 -20.12 4.31 -0.26
CA PHE A 263 -19.43 3.55 -1.30
C PHE A 263 -17.98 3.21 -0.95
N GLY A 264 -17.58 3.40 0.31
CA GLY A 264 -16.24 3.12 0.79
C GLY A 264 -15.17 4.12 0.32
N ALA A 265 -15.58 5.27 -0.24
CA ALA A 265 -14.67 6.25 -0.82
C ALA A 265 -14.26 7.34 0.18
N LEU A 266 -13.04 7.90 -0.03
CA LEU A 266 -12.58 9.10 0.64
C LEU A 266 -12.57 10.28 -0.33
N PRO A 267 -13.00 11.46 0.12
CA PRO A 267 -12.87 12.67 -0.67
C PRO A 267 -11.39 13.10 -0.76
N ARG A 268 -11.05 13.73 -1.88
CA ARG A 268 -9.76 14.39 -2.03
C ARG A 268 -9.56 15.45 -0.97
N GLY A 269 -8.36 15.54 -0.40
CA GLY A 269 -8.04 16.55 0.61
C GLY A 269 -6.55 16.59 0.91
N GLY A 270 -6.01 17.81 1.03
CA GLY A 270 -4.60 18.04 1.31
C GLY A 270 -3.66 17.60 0.17
N GLN A 271 -2.39 17.53 0.51
CA GLN A 271 -1.32 17.12 -0.37
C GLN A 271 -0.47 16.05 0.34
N TRP A 272 -0.37 14.87 -0.25
CA TRP A 272 0.39 13.74 0.29
C TRP A 272 1.51 13.37 -0.68
N ASN A 273 2.74 13.54 -0.30
CA ASN A 273 3.85 12.94 -1.03
C ASN A 273 3.95 11.45 -0.66
N HIS A 274 3.10 10.63 -1.28
CA HIS A 274 2.85 9.27 -0.80
C HIS A 274 2.77 8.26 -1.94
N CYS A 275 3.05 7.00 -1.61
CA CYS A 275 2.85 5.87 -2.50
C CYS A 275 1.91 4.86 -1.85
N MET A 276 0.92 4.44 -2.62
CA MET A 276 -0.08 3.43 -2.24
C MET A 276 -0.18 2.39 -3.36
N CYS A 277 -1.03 1.40 -3.22
CA CYS A 277 -1.24 0.40 -4.27
C CYS A 277 -2.71 0.30 -4.67
N VAL A 278 -3.00 0.40 -5.97
CA VAL A 278 -4.31 0.04 -6.51
C VAL A 278 -4.43 -1.47 -6.56
N ILE A 279 -5.47 -2.01 -5.91
CA ILE A 279 -5.69 -3.44 -5.69
C ILE A 279 -7.04 -3.94 -6.21
N SER A 280 -7.87 -3.05 -6.74
CA SER A 280 -9.18 -3.38 -7.31
C SER A 280 -9.70 -2.23 -8.16
N ILE A 281 -10.67 -2.53 -9.00
CA ILE A 281 -11.38 -1.56 -9.83
C ILE A 281 -12.87 -1.88 -9.86
N ARG A 282 -13.70 -0.84 -9.98
CA ARG A 282 -15.15 -0.96 -10.20
C ARG A 282 -15.62 0.02 -11.27
N PHE A 283 -16.70 -0.35 -11.94
CA PHE A 283 -17.30 0.42 -13.04
C PHE A 283 -18.76 0.73 -12.71
N ALA A 284 -19.15 1.99 -12.86
CA ALA A 284 -20.50 2.47 -12.54
C ALA A 284 -21.59 1.70 -13.28
N GLU A 285 -21.32 1.27 -14.51
CA GLU A 285 -22.24 0.52 -15.35
C GLU A 285 -22.65 -0.85 -14.78
N ASN A 286 -21.87 -1.40 -13.86
CA ASN A 286 -22.15 -2.67 -13.20
C ASN A 286 -23.10 -2.52 -11.99
N HIS A 287 -23.51 -1.29 -11.66
CA HIS A 287 -24.26 -0.97 -10.45
C HIS A 287 -25.52 -0.17 -10.77
N THR A 288 -26.61 -0.47 -10.05
CA THR A 288 -27.90 0.26 -10.16
C THR A 288 -28.14 1.20 -8.98
N ASP A 289 -27.28 1.18 -7.96
CA ASP A 289 -27.39 1.95 -6.72
C ASP A 289 -26.67 3.30 -6.74
N GLY A 290 -26.11 3.68 -7.89
CA GLY A 290 -25.32 4.90 -8.07
C GLY A 290 -23.86 4.79 -7.65
N THR A 291 -23.32 3.57 -7.46
CA THR A 291 -21.90 3.34 -7.23
C THR A 291 -21.06 3.89 -8.40
N PRO A 292 -20.10 4.82 -8.17
CA PRO A 292 -19.33 5.44 -9.24
C PRO A 292 -18.14 4.57 -9.68
N ASP A 293 -17.59 4.88 -10.87
CA ASP A 293 -16.26 4.40 -11.27
C ASP A 293 -15.24 4.71 -10.18
N GLY A 294 -14.36 3.76 -9.89
CA GLY A 294 -13.32 3.98 -8.89
C GLY A 294 -12.28 2.86 -8.84
N ALA A 295 -11.18 3.17 -8.19
CA ALA A 295 -10.12 2.21 -7.89
C ALA A 295 -9.94 2.09 -6.38
N LEU A 296 -9.83 0.86 -5.88
CA LEU A 296 -9.57 0.60 -4.47
C LEU A 296 -8.08 0.71 -4.21
N VAL A 297 -7.74 1.59 -3.29
CA VAL A 297 -6.36 1.89 -2.91
C VAL A 297 -6.09 1.34 -1.53
N LEU A 298 -5.00 0.58 -1.37
CA LEU A 298 -4.51 0.14 -0.07
C LEU A 298 -3.38 1.06 0.38
N ASN A 299 -3.57 1.68 1.54
CA ASN A 299 -2.59 2.51 2.21
C ASN A 299 -1.70 1.67 3.14
N SER A 300 -0.61 2.23 3.64
CA SER A 300 0.39 1.59 4.52
C SER A 300 0.45 2.18 5.93
N TRP A 301 -0.68 2.65 6.45
CA TRP A 301 -0.76 3.24 7.80
C TRP A 301 -1.53 2.37 8.80
N GLY A 302 -1.61 1.06 8.53
CA GLY A 302 -2.37 0.12 9.34
C GLY A 302 -3.87 0.21 9.09
N THR A 303 -4.66 -0.40 9.98
CA THR A 303 -6.11 -0.56 9.80
C THR A 303 -6.92 0.60 10.35
N ALA A 304 -6.41 1.30 11.36
CA ALA A 304 -7.15 2.27 12.16
C ALA A 304 -7.10 3.73 11.66
N TRP A 305 -6.33 4.01 10.58
CA TRP A 305 -6.16 5.38 10.08
C TRP A 305 -7.40 5.95 9.39
N VAL A 306 -8.31 5.08 8.94
CA VAL A 306 -9.55 5.44 8.27
C VAL A 306 -10.71 4.65 8.85
N SER A 307 -11.88 5.29 9.00
CA SER A 307 -13.10 4.70 9.54
C SER A 307 -14.24 4.70 8.51
N GLY A 308 -15.42 4.25 8.93
CA GLY A 308 -16.65 4.30 8.14
C GLY A 308 -16.92 3.06 7.29
N PRO A 309 -17.97 3.10 6.48
CA PRO A 309 -18.44 1.96 5.70
C PRO A 309 -17.35 1.38 4.79
N ARG A 310 -17.43 0.10 4.53
CA ARG A 310 -16.63 -0.62 3.53
C ARG A 310 -17.55 -1.09 2.40
N TRP A 311 -17.09 -0.93 1.20
CA TRP A 311 -17.79 -1.41 0.02
C TRP A 311 -16.81 -2.11 -0.95
N PRO A 312 -17.04 -3.37 -1.31
CA PRO A 312 -17.98 -4.30 -0.68
C PRO A 312 -17.62 -4.56 0.79
N ALA A 313 -18.46 -5.25 1.53
CA ALA A 313 -18.28 -5.44 2.99
C ALA A 313 -16.96 -6.11 3.37
N ASP A 314 -16.37 -6.90 2.46
CA ASP A 314 -15.06 -7.54 2.59
C ASP A 314 -13.87 -6.68 2.15
N GLN A 315 -14.10 -5.38 1.80
CA GLN A 315 -13.03 -4.43 1.52
C GLN A 315 -11.97 -4.47 2.65
N PRO A 316 -10.66 -4.61 2.34
CA PRO A 316 -9.62 -4.67 3.36
C PRO A 316 -9.61 -3.46 4.26
N GLU A 317 -9.42 -3.66 5.57
CA GLU A 317 -9.25 -2.56 6.51
C GLU A 317 -8.01 -1.74 6.16
N GLY A 318 -8.11 -0.41 6.29
CA GLY A 318 -7.05 0.52 5.90
C GLY A 318 -7.01 0.86 4.41
N SER A 319 -7.94 0.32 3.59
CA SER A 319 -8.13 0.72 2.19
C SER A 319 -9.29 1.70 2.03
N PHE A 320 -9.35 2.35 0.88
CA PHE A 320 -10.44 3.26 0.50
C PHE A 320 -10.60 3.33 -1.01
N TRP A 321 -11.80 3.63 -1.47
CA TRP A 321 -12.06 3.89 -2.88
C TRP A 321 -11.67 5.31 -3.25
N CYS A 322 -10.96 5.42 -4.35
CA CYS A 322 -10.57 6.67 -4.98
C CYS A 322 -11.40 6.86 -6.23
N SER A 323 -11.91 8.08 -6.46
CA SER A 323 -12.68 8.37 -7.67
C SER A 323 -11.82 8.23 -8.92
N ARG A 324 -12.45 7.92 -10.06
CA ARG A 324 -11.76 7.88 -11.36
C ARG A 324 -10.99 9.18 -11.64
N ALA A 325 -11.60 10.34 -11.38
CA ALA A 325 -10.98 11.63 -11.63
C ALA A 325 -9.70 11.86 -10.81
N ASP A 326 -9.70 11.42 -9.53
CA ASP A 326 -8.52 11.53 -8.67
C ASP A 326 -7.42 10.55 -9.10
N ILE A 327 -7.80 9.33 -9.46
CA ILE A 327 -6.87 8.33 -10.02
C ILE A 327 -6.23 8.86 -11.31
N GLU A 328 -6.99 9.41 -12.24
CA GLU A 328 -6.44 10.00 -13.46
C GLU A 328 -5.48 11.16 -13.15
N THR A 329 -5.75 11.94 -12.09
CA THR A 329 -4.85 12.98 -11.61
C THR A 329 -3.55 12.43 -11.05
N ILE A 330 -3.60 11.31 -10.32
CA ILE A 330 -2.43 10.57 -9.83
C ILE A 330 -1.61 10.03 -11.00
N LEU A 331 -2.25 9.32 -11.93
CA LEU A 331 -1.56 8.67 -13.06
C LEU A 331 -0.84 9.67 -13.96
N ARG A 332 -1.43 10.87 -14.17
CA ARG A 332 -0.78 11.96 -14.93
C ARG A 332 0.53 12.46 -14.33
N GLN A 333 0.82 12.18 -13.05
CA GLN A 333 2.12 12.53 -12.44
C GLN A 333 3.25 11.62 -12.89
N GLY A 334 2.94 10.48 -13.53
CA GLY A 334 3.89 9.69 -14.30
C GLY A 334 4.81 8.77 -13.50
N ASP A 335 4.47 8.48 -12.21
CA ASP A 335 5.28 7.58 -11.37
C ASP A 335 4.43 6.43 -10.81
N SER A 336 3.58 5.86 -11.66
CA SER A 336 2.70 4.72 -11.38
C SER A 336 3.02 3.56 -12.33
N PHE A 337 3.07 2.32 -11.82
CA PHE A 337 3.55 1.17 -12.60
C PHE A 337 2.70 -0.07 -12.34
N ALA A 338 2.39 -0.83 -13.38
CA ALA A 338 1.93 -2.20 -13.24
C ALA A 338 3.10 -3.13 -12.92
N ILE A 339 2.84 -4.18 -12.13
CA ILE A 339 3.83 -5.20 -11.75
C ILE A 339 3.30 -6.56 -12.21
N GLY A 340 4.13 -7.31 -12.97
CA GLY A 340 3.86 -8.68 -13.37
C GLY A 340 4.94 -9.64 -12.87
N GLY A 341 4.54 -10.84 -12.44
CA GLY A 341 5.46 -11.91 -12.00
C GLY A 341 6.27 -12.50 -13.15
N VAL A 342 5.69 -12.55 -14.35
CA VAL A 342 6.33 -13.04 -15.58
C VAL A 342 6.31 -11.92 -16.62
N ASP A 343 5.38 -11.93 -17.55
CA ASP A 343 5.11 -10.89 -18.53
C ASP A 343 3.65 -10.41 -18.36
N PHE A 344 3.28 -9.31 -19.02
CA PHE A 344 1.89 -8.85 -19.01
C PHE A 344 1.03 -9.62 -20.02
N LYS A 345 0.79 -10.90 -19.75
CA LYS A 345 -0.17 -11.67 -20.49
C LYS A 345 -1.58 -11.42 -19.99
N PHE A 346 -2.53 -11.38 -20.91
CA PHE A 346 -3.94 -11.36 -20.52
C PHE A 346 -4.28 -12.64 -19.75
N ARG A 347 -4.92 -12.45 -18.61
CA ARG A 347 -5.45 -13.51 -17.78
C ARG A 347 -6.97 -13.41 -17.79
N ASP A 348 -7.63 -14.43 -18.24
CA ASP A 348 -9.08 -14.52 -18.10
C ASP A 348 -9.41 -14.93 -16.66
N LEU A 349 -9.45 -13.93 -15.77
CA LEU A 349 -9.86 -14.17 -14.40
C LEU A 349 -11.32 -14.66 -14.39
N ASN A 350 -11.62 -15.64 -13.55
CA ASN A 350 -13.01 -16.03 -13.31
C ASN A 350 -13.71 -14.93 -12.50
N HIS A 351 -14.18 -13.89 -13.19
CA HIS A 351 -14.76 -12.70 -12.55
C HIS A 351 -15.96 -13.04 -11.67
N ALA A 352 -16.71 -14.11 -11.93
CA ALA A 352 -17.80 -14.54 -11.07
C ALA A 352 -17.30 -14.89 -9.66
N GLU A 353 -16.15 -15.55 -9.53
CA GLU A 353 -15.52 -15.81 -8.21
C GLU A 353 -14.98 -14.54 -7.57
N TRP A 354 -14.44 -13.60 -8.36
CA TRP A 354 -13.91 -12.34 -7.86
C TRP A 354 -15.00 -11.34 -7.47
N LEU A 355 -16.22 -11.50 -7.99
CA LEU A 355 -17.39 -10.70 -7.60
C LEU A 355 -18.03 -11.18 -6.28
N GLN A 356 -17.85 -12.45 -5.91
CA GLN A 356 -18.40 -12.99 -4.66
C GLN A 356 -17.57 -12.53 -3.47
N PRO A 357 -18.20 -12.08 -2.36
CA PRO A 357 -17.48 -11.85 -1.12
C PRO A 357 -16.86 -13.17 -0.63
N ALA A 358 -15.68 -13.08 -0.01
CA ALA A 358 -15.09 -14.24 0.63
C ALA A 358 -16.11 -14.85 1.61
N PRO A 359 -16.29 -16.18 1.65
CA PRO A 359 -17.20 -16.80 2.59
C PRO A 359 -16.80 -16.40 4.01
N PRO A 360 -17.77 -16.14 4.92
CA PRO A 360 -17.44 -15.81 6.29
C PRO A 360 -16.54 -16.89 6.85
N ALA A 361 -15.49 -16.49 7.59
CA ALA A 361 -14.58 -17.44 8.21
C ALA A 361 -15.41 -18.46 8.97
N SER A 362 -15.32 -19.74 8.58
CA SER A 362 -15.93 -20.83 9.33
C SER A 362 -15.36 -20.75 10.75
N VAL A 363 -16.22 -20.53 11.72
CA VAL A 363 -15.84 -20.61 13.13
C VAL A 363 -15.42 -22.05 13.34
N SER A 364 -14.11 -22.31 13.28
CA SER A 364 -13.59 -23.60 13.67
C SER A 364 -13.83 -23.69 15.17
N HIS A 365 -14.85 -24.44 15.55
CA HIS A 365 -14.97 -24.93 16.93
C HIS A 365 -13.74 -25.80 17.17
N SER A 366 -12.70 -25.22 17.77
CA SER A 366 -11.63 -26.02 18.38
C SER A 366 -12.31 -26.98 19.36
N PRO A 367 -12.09 -28.30 19.25
CA PRO A 367 -12.63 -29.22 20.24
C PRO A 367 -12.03 -28.82 21.60
N VAL A 368 -12.90 -28.49 22.54
CA VAL A 368 -12.53 -28.33 23.95
C VAL A 368 -11.96 -29.67 24.40
N ILE A 369 -10.64 -29.76 24.51
CA ILE A 369 -9.99 -30.94 25.12
C ILE A 369 -10.27 -30.81 26.62
N THR A 370 -11.31 -31.53 27.08
CA THR A 370 -11.59 -31.72 28.49
C THR A 370 -10.54 -32.76 29.00
N HIS A 371 -9.50 -32.26 29.64
CA HIS A 371 -8.66 -33.11 30.46
C HIS A 371 -9.47 -33.57 31.67
N ALA A 372 -9.96 -34.80 31.61
CA ALA A 372 -10.44 -35.47 32.78
C ALA A 372 -9.26 -35.74 33.73
N ILE A 373 -9.21 -35.04 34.85
CA ILE A 373 -8.31 -35.34 35.96
C ILE A 373 -8.89 -36.59 36.61
N ALA A 374 -8.24 -37.75 36.44
CA ALA A 374 -8.50 -38.90 37.23
C ALA A 374 -7.86 -38.72 38.61
N LEU A 375 -8.66 -38.89 39.66
CA LEU A 375 -8.26 -38.99 41.07
C LEU A 375 -7.50 -40.27 41.35
#